data_fa19dbcc67651a37aae3b4ea04aecf7b
#
_entry.id   fa19dbcc67651a37aae3b4ea04aecf7b
#
_cell.length_a   1.000
_cell.length_b   1.000
_cell.length_c   1.000
_cell.angle_alpha   90.00
_cell.angle_beta   90.00
_cell.angle_gamma   90.00
#
_symmetry.space_group_name_H-M   'P 1'
#
loop_
_entity.id
_entity.type
_entity.pdbx_description
1 polymer ?
#
loop_
_entity_poly.entity_id
_entity_poly.type
_entity_poly.pdbx_seq_one_letter_code
_entity_poly.pdbx_strand_id
1 'polypeptide(L)'
;ATPLEDVALARLVHRVTGRGIRPVFAASDMTAAMYGDWRAMLAGFSKNLVAIGGGTPATFLFVILMVNTVFLFPLWGWLVQAGLAAAGLAVCLMTRLVTAAVFEMPARDLLMHPVSLFLLDLAAWKSIACSWRGAYEWKDRVVKWSAT
;
A
#
# COMPACT_ATOMS: atom_id res chain seq x y z
N ALA A 1 12.15 -1.04 17.10
CA ALA A 1 10.71 -1.17 16.82
C ALA A 1 10.54 -1.58 15.37
N THR A 2 9.77 -2.63 15.13
CA THR A 2 9.47 -3.07 13.75
C THR A 2 8.34 -2.21 13.19
N PRO A 3 8.41 -1.76 11.93
CA PRO A 3 7.34 -0.96 11.33
C PRO A 3 6.02 -1.74 11.14
N LEU A 4 6.07 -3.06 11.17
CA LEU A 4 4.93 -3.98 11.02
C LEU A 4 4.63 -4.67 12.36
N GLU A 5 4.00 -3.93 13.28
CA GLU A 5 3.70 -4.41 14.64
C GLU A 5 2.72 -5.59 14.64
N ASP A 6 1.73 -5.57 13.76
CA ASP A 6 0.75 -6.64 13.54
C ASP A 6 1.40 -7.94 13.05
N VAL A 7 2.31 -7.86 12.09
CA VAL A 7 3.07 -9.03 11.61
C VAL A 7 4.00 -9.57 12.70
N ALA A 8 4.63 -8.69 13.48
CA ALA A 8 5.48 -9.09 14.60
C ALA A 8 4.64 -9.80 15.68
N LEU A 9 3.46 -9.30 16.00
CA LEU A 9 2.51 -9.95 16.92
C LEU A 9 2.07 -11.31 16.39
N ALA A 10 1.71 -11.41 15.11
CA ALA A 10 1.32 -12.68 14.49
C ALA A 10 2.43 -13.73 14.59
N ARG A 11 3.68 -13.34 14.32
CA ARG A 11 4.85 -14.22 14.46
C ARG A 11 5.09 -14.65 15.91
N LEU A 12 4.89 -13.73 16.86
CA LEU A 12 5.03 -14.03 18.28
C LEU A 12 3.97 -15.06 18.72
N VAL A 13 2.70 -14.83 18.38
CA VAL A 13 1.61 -15.77 18.66
C VAL A 13 1.91 -17.14 18.06
N HIS A 14 2.34 -17.20 16.81
CA HIS A 14 2.71 -18.46 16.17
C HIS A 14 3.84 -19.19 16.92
N ARG A 15 4.90 -18.47 17.33
CA ARG A 15 6.03 -19.05 18.08
C ARG A 15 5.61 -19.61 19.44
N VAL A 16 4.71 -18.89 20.13
CA VAL A 16 4.30 -19.26 21.49
C VAL A 16 3.26 -20.38 21.50
N THR A 17 2.33 -20.35 20.55
CA THR A 17 1.17 -21.26 20.56
C THR A 17 1.28 -22.40 19.55
N GLY A 18 2.21 -22.33 18.60
CA GLY A 18 2.29 -23.24 17.45
C GLY A 18 1.13 -23.07 16.45
N ARG A 19 0.21 -22.12 16.69
CA ARG A 19 -0.98 -21.90 15.88
C ARG A 19 -0.83 -20.63 15.04
N GLY A 20 -1.36 -20.66 13.80
CA GLY A 20 -1.45 -19.47 12.95
C GLY A 20 -2.58 -18.54 13.38
N ILE A 21 -2.44 -17.24 13.05
CA ILE A 21 -3.54 -16.28 13.13
C ILE A 21 -4.38 -16.39 11.85
N ARG A 22 -5.68 -16.53 12.01
CA ARG A 22 -6.62 -16.51 10.90
C ARG A 22 -7.18 -15.10 10.73
N PRO A 23 -6.91 -14.40 9.61
CA PRO A 23 -7.55 -13.13 9.34
C PRO A 23 -9.04 -13.34 9.05
N VAL A 24 -9.87 -12.44 9.51
CA VAL A 24 -11.31 -12.40 9.23
C VAL A 24 -11.67 -11.02 8.68
N PHE A 25 -12.61 -10.99 7.74
CA PHE A 25 -13.21 -9.75 7.28
C PHE A 25 -14.34 -9.37 8.25
N ALA A 26 -14.27 -8.16 8.81
CA ALA A 26 -15.24 -7.64 9.76
C ALA A 26 -15.82 -6.30 9.29
N ALA A 27 -15.99 -6.13 7.97
CA ALA A 27 -16.45 -4.87 7.38
C ALA A 27 -17.85 -4.46 7.85
N SER A 28 -18.73 -5.43 8.13
CA SER A 28 -20.07 -5.20 8.68
C SER A 28 -20.07 -4.88 10.17
N ASP A 29 -19.05 -5.32 10.91
CA ASP A 29 -19.07 -5.33 12.37
C ASP A 29 -18.15 -4.28 12.99
N MET A 30 -17.19 -3.78 12.21
CA MET A 30 -16.17 -2.85 12.69
C MET A 30 -15.90 -1.71 11.71
N THR A 31 -15.92 -0.49 12.22
CA THR A 31 -15.45 0.69 11.51
C THR A 31 -14.30 1.32 12.27
N ALA A 32 -13.17 1.54 11.61
CA ALA A 32 -12.00 2.16 12.22
C ALA A 32 -11.61 3.44 11.48
N ALA A 33 -11.56 4.57 12.17
CA ALA A 33 -10.96 5.80 11.68
C ALA A 33 -9.43 5.73 11.89
N MET A 34 -8.69 5.31 10.85
CA MET A 34 -7.24 5.12 10.97
C MET A 34 -6.45 6.43 11.04
N TYR A 35 -6.89 7.45 10.29
CA TYR A 35 -6.18 8.71 10.13
C TYR A 35 -7.15 9.88 10.16
N GLY A 36 -6.79 10.96 10.86
CA GLY A 36 -7.61 12.18 10.94
C GLY A 36 -7.51 13.06 9.69
N ASP A 37 -6.40 12.98 8.98
CA ASP A 37 -6.13 13.76 7.77
C ASP A 37 -5.18 13.03 6.80
N TRP A 38 -5.04 13.58 5.59
CA TRP A 38 -4.21 13.01 4.54
C TRP A 38 -2.70 13.00 4.87
N ARG A 39 -2.22 13.94 5.69
CA ARG A 39 -0.81 14.01 6.12
C ARG A 39 -0.47 12.90 7.10
N ALA A 40 -1.37 12.65 8.04
CA ALA A 40 -1.28 11.53 8.97
C ALA A 40 -1.34 10.19 8.22
N MET A 41 -2.20 10.09 7.19
CA MET A 41 -2.27 8.93 6.31
C MET A 41 -0.95 8.71 5.56
N LEU A 42 -0.39 9.74 4.91
CA LEU A 42 0.90 9.64 4.23
C LEU A 42 2.05 9.26 5.17
N ALA A 43 2.08 9.81 6.38
CA ALA A 43 3.08 9.45 7.38
C ALA A 43 2.94 7.98 7.81
N GLY A 44 1.71 7.52 8.03
CA GLY A 44 1.41 6.14 8.41
C GLY A 44 1.78 5.14 7.34
N PHE A 45 1.40 5.38 6.08
CA PHE A 45 1.76 4.49 4.97
C PHE A 45 3.26 4.50 4.69
N SER A 46 3.91 5.68 4.69
CA SER A 46 5.34 5.81 4.38
C SER A 46 6.24 4.99 5.30
N LYS A 47 5.87 4.79 6.56
CA LYS A 47 6.68 3.99 7.49
C LYS A 47 6.69 2.50 7.13
N ASN A 48 5.64 1.99 6.47
CA ASN A 48 5.42 0.56 6.28
C ASN A 48 5.73 0.08 4.86
N LEU A 49 5.64 0.95 3.85
CA LEU A 49 5.65 0.54 2.44
C LEU A 49 6.92 -0.19 2.03
N VAL A 50 8.12 0.29 2.40
CA VAL A 50 9.37 -0.42 2.08
C VAL A 50 9.41 -1.78 2.76
N ALA A 51 8.94 -1.89 4.00
CA ALA A 51 8.90 -3.16 4.73
C ALA A 51 7.92 -4.17 4.10
N ILE A 52 6.76 -3.69 3.62
CA ILE A 52 5.77 -4.51 2.90
C ILE A 52 6.29 -4.92 1.52
N GLY A 53 6.95 -4.01 0.82
CA GLY A 53 7.44 -4.20 -0.56
C GLY A 53 8.77 -4.94 -0.69
N GLY A 54 9.19 -5.71 0.32
CA GLY A 54 10.36 -6.57 0.25
C GLY A 54 11.52 -6.19 1.17
N GLY A 55 11.32 -5.20 2.04
CA GLY A 55 12.25 -4.83 3.12
C GLY A 55 13.46 -3.99 2.70
N THR A 56 13.79 -3.90 1.41
CA THR A 56 14.87 -3.04 0.90
C THR A 56 14.33 -1.95 -0.03
N PRO A 57 14.95 -0.75 -0.06
CA PRO A 57 14.55 0.30 -0.99
C PRO A 57 14.61 -0.13 -2.46
N ALA A 58 15.59 -0.96 -2.84
CA ALA A 58 15.74 -1.43 -4.22
C ALA A 58 14.60 -2.36 -4.64
N THR A 59 14.28 -3.35 -3.80
CA THR A 59 13.15 -4.27 -4.06
C THR A 59 11.83 -3.51 -4.11
N PHE A 60 11.65 -2.55 -3.20
CA PHE A 60 10.46 -1.74 -3.16
C PHE A 60 10.36 -0.82 -4.39
N LEU A 61 11.46 -0.21 -4.84
CA LEU A 61 11.48 0.58 -6.08
C LEU A 61 11.05 -0.27 -7.28
N PHE A 62 11.55 -1.51 -7.39
CA PHE A 62 11.12 -2.42 -8.45
C PHE A 62 9.60 -2.70 -8.38
N VAL A 63 9.06 -2.95 -7.18
CA VAL A 63 7.61 -3.17 -6.99
C VAL A 63 6.80 -1.93 -7.42
N ILE A 64 7.23 -0.73 -7.03
CA ILE A 64 6.54 0.51 -7.42
C ILE A 64 6.60 0.73 -8.93
N LEU A 65 7.74 0.48 -9.58
CA LEU A 65 7.84 0.57 -11.04
C LEU A 65 6.91 -0.43 -11.74
N MET A 66 6.80 -1.65 -11.23
CA MET A 66 5.85 -2.66 -11.73
C MET A 66 4.40 -2.20 -11.57
N VAL A 67 4.02 -1.71 -10.39
CA VAL A 67 2.67 -1.19 -10.11
C VAL A 67 2.35 -0.02 -11.05
N ASN A 68 3.27 0.94 -11.19
CA ASN A 68 3.08 2.08 -12.09
C ASN A 68 2.96 1.63 -13.55
N THR A 69 3.77 0.68 -13.99
CA THR A 69 3.66 0.14 -15.35
C THR A 69 2.30 -0.48 -15.60
N VAL A 70 1.79 -1.29 -14.67
CA VAL A 70 0.49 -1.97 -14.84
C VAL A 70 -0.68 -0.99 -14.77
N PHE A 71 -0.66 -0.05 -13.84
CA PHE A 71 -1.82 0.81 -13.55
C PHE A 71 -1.79 2.18 -14.22
N LEU A 72 -0.62 2.75 -14.51
CA LEU A 72 -0.50 4.02 -15.20
C LEU A 72 -0.28 3.87 -16.71
N PHE A 73 0.33 2.77 -17.17
CA PHE A 73 0.51 2.53 -18.59
C PHE A 73 -0.79 2.71 -19.42
N PRO A 74 -1.95 2.21 -18.99
CA PRO A 74 -3.20 2.41 -19.72
C PRO A 74 -3.57 3.87 -19.95
N LEU A 75 -3.08 4.81 -19.16
CA LEU A 75 -3.40 6.23 -19.26
C LEU A 75 -2.61 6.93 -20.38
N TRP A 76 -1.39 6.50 -20.67
CA TRP A 76 -0.50 7.09 -21.67
C TRP A 76 -0.12 6.14 -22.81
N GLY A 77 -0.32 4.85 -22.63
CA GLY A 77 0.05 3.80 -23.60
C GLY A 77 -0.72 3.88 -24.92
N TRP A 78 -1.80 4.65 -24.98
CA TRP A 78 -2.55 4.93 -26.21
C TRP A 78 -1.67 5.56 -27.30
N LEU A 79 -0.64 6.30 -26.91
CA LEU A 79 0.32 6.93 -27.81
C LEU A 79 1.28 5.91 -28.45
N VAL A 80 1.44 4.75 -27.84
CA VAL A 80 2.37 3.70 -28.27
C VAL A 80 1.59 2.53 -28.90
N GLN A 81 0.60 2.01 -28.21
CA GLN A 81 -0.20 0.88 -28.70
C GLN A 81 -1.59 0.86 -28.06
N ALA A 82 -2.59 1.32 -28.80
CA ALA A 82 -3.96 1.47 -28.31
C ALA A 82 -4.58 0.17 -27.82
N GLY A 83 -4.36 -0.96 -28.52
CA GLY A 83 -4.92 -2.26 -28.13
C GLY A 83 -4.42 -2.74 -26.76
N LEU A 84 -3.13 -2.61 -26.52
CA LEU A 84 -2.53 -2.99 -25.23
C LEU A 84 -2.96 -2.04 -24.10
N ALA A 85 -3.07 -0.75 -24.39
CA ALA A 85 -3.58 0.24 -23.45
C ALA A 85 -5.05 -0.04 -23.07
N ALA A 86 -5.89 -0.39 -24.05
CA ALA A 86 -7.28 -0.78 -23.81
C ALA A 86 -7.39 -2.03 -22.94
N ALA A 87 -6.60 -3.06 -23.23
CA ALA A 87 -6.55 -4.28 -22.41
C ALA A 87 -6.09 -3.98 -20.97
N GLY A 88 -5.04 -3.17 -20.80
CA GLY A 88 -4.57 -2.73 -19.50
C GLY A 88 -5.63 -1.96 -18.71
N LEU A 89 -6.34 -1.04 -19.39
CA LEU A 89 -7.45 -0.30 -18.78
C LEU A 89 -8.58 -1.23 -18.33
N ALA A 90 -8.93 -2.21 -19.16
CA ALA A 90 -9.96 -3.20 -18.81
C ALA A 90 -9.55 -4.00 -17.56
N VAL A 91 -8.30 -4.44 -17.47
CA VAL A 91 -7.77 -5.14 -16.28
C VAL A 91 -7.82 -4.24 -15.04
N CYS A 92 -7.41 -2.98 -15.15
CA CYS A 92 -7.47 -2.01 -14.05
C CYS A 92 -8.90 -1.81 -13.55
N LEU A 93 -9.85 -1.59 -14.47
CA LEU A 93 -11.26 -1.40 -14.13
C LEU A 93 -11.86 -2.65 -13.50
N MET A 94 -11.58 -3.83 -14.06
CA MET A 94 -12.06 -5.09 -13.50
C MET A 94 -11.53 -5.32 -12.08
N THR A 95 -10.23 -5.10 -11.85
CA THR A 95 -9.63 -5.21 -10.52
C THR A 95 -10.31 -4.27 -9.53
N ARG A 96 -10.60 -3.04 -9.96
CA ARG A 96 -11.30 -2.06 -9.12
C ARG A 96 -12.75 -2.45 -8.84
N LEU A 97 -13.48 -2.95 -9.83
CA LEU A 97 -14.84 -3.42 -9.66
C LEU A 97 -14.92 -4.59 -8.69
N VAL A 98 -14.03 -5.57 -8.84
CA VAL A 98 -13.95 -6.72 -7.92
C VAL A 98 -13.62 -6.24 -6.51
N THR A 99 -12.64 -5.35 -6.35
CA THR A 99 -12.29 -4.79 -5.04
C THR A 99 -13.47 -4.04 -4.42
N ALA A 100 -14.15 -3.18 -5.20
CA ALA A 100 -15.31 -2.44 -4.72
C ALA A 100 -16.45 -3.38 -4.30
N ALA A 101 -16.70 -4.44 -5.06
CA ALA A 101 -17.73 -5.43 -4.73
C ALA A 101 -17.39 -6.23 -3.47
N VAL A 102 -16.12 -6.66 -3.32
CA VAL A 102 -15.67 -7.45 -2.16
C VAL A 102 -15.66 -6.62 -0.87
N PHE A 103 -15.30 -5.35 -0.95
CA PHE A 103 -15.18 -4.46 0.21
C PHE A 103 -16.37 -3.49 0.38
N GLU A 104 -17.44 -3.70 -0.40
CA GLU A 104 -18.66 -2.88 -0.35
C GLU A 104 -18.38 -1.36 -0.49
N MET A 105 -17.40 -1.02 -1.35
CA MET A 105 -16.97 0.37 -1.53
C MET A 105 -17.98 1.15 -2.38
N PRO A 106 -18.21 2.44 -2.08
CA PRO A 106 -19.09 3.27 -2.90
C PRO A 106 -18.53 3.47 -4.32
N ALA A 107 -19.41 3.48 -5.32
CA ALA A 107 -19.03 3.55 -6.73
C ALA A 107 -18.18 4.80 -7.08
N ARG A 108 -18.36 5.91 -6.34
CA ARG A 108 -17.52 7.12 -6.49
C ARG A 108 -16.03 6.85 -6.29
N ASP A 109 -15.66 5.87 -5.47
CA ASP A 109 -14.27 5.56 -5.16
C ASP A 109 -13.54 4.91 -6.35
N LEU A 110 -14.29 4.37 -7.33
CA LEU A 110 -13.74 3.89 -8.59
C LEU A 110 -13.07 5.01 -9.39
N LEU A 111 -13.67 6.22 -9.37
CA LEU A 111 -13.15 7.39 -10.08
C LEU A 111 -11.91 7.97 -9.39
N MET A 112 -11.67 7.64 -8.12
CA MET A 112 -10.51 8.11 -7.36
C MET A 112 -9.24 7.28 -7.63
N HIS A 113 -9.29 6.32 -8.57
CA HIS A 113 -8.14 5.47 -8.86
C HIS A 113 -6.85 6.22 -9.22
N PRO A 114 -6.83 7.20 -10.15
CA PRO A 114 -5.61 7.94 -10.45
C PRO A 114 -5.07 8.72 -9.25
N VAL A 115 -5.99 9.31 -8.45
CA VAL A 115 -5.62 10.04 -7.25
C VAL A 115 -5.01 9.10 -6.20
N SER A 116 -5.58 7.91 -6.04
CA SER A 116 -5.07 6.90 -5.11
C SER A 116 -3.66 6.42 -5.51
N LEU A 117 -3.38 6.25 -6.80
CA LEU A 117 -2.05 5.90 -7.30
C LEU A 117 -1.05 7.02 -7.05
N PHE A 118 -1.42 8.26 -7.35
CA PHE A 118 -0.56 9.41 -7.07
C PHE A 118 -0.20 9.53 -5.59
N LEU A 119 -1.18 9.33 -4.69
CA LEU A 119 -0.94 9.34 -3.25
C LEU A 119 -0.08 8.16 -2.80
N LEU A 120 -0.27 6.98 -3.41
CA LEU A 120 0.58 5.82 -3.16
C LEU A 120 2.03 6.10 -3.56
N ASP A 121 2.26 6.69 -4.73
CA ASP A 121 3.60 7.05 -5.19
C ASP A 121 4.25 8.08 -4.27
N LEU A 122 3.52 9.09 -3.85
CA LEU A 122 4.01 10.09 -2.90
C LEU A 122 4.42 9.44 -1.57
N ALA A 123 3.60 8.52 -1.06
CA ALA A 123 3.92 7.76 0.14
C ALA A 123 5.13 6.82 -0.07
N ALA A 124 5.25 6.23 -1.26
CA ALA A 124 6.35 5.35 -1.64
C ALA A 124 7.68 6.10 -1.67
N TRP A 125 7.75 7.25 -2.35
CA TRP A 125 8.96 8.07 -2.36
C TRP A 125 9.36 8.55 -0.98
N LYS A 126 8.39 8.95 -0.16
CA LYS A 126 8.64 9.30 1.23
C LYS A 126 9.18 8.10 2.02
N SER A 127 8.64 6.90 1.81
CA SER A 127 9.09 5.67 2.46
C SER A 127 10.54 5.32 2.08
N ILE A 128 10.91 5.45 0.81
CA ILE A 128 12.29 5.26 0.32
C ILE A 128 13.22 6.27 0.99
N ALA A 129 12.85 7.54 1.01
CA ALA A 129 13.65 8.59 1.62
C ALA A 129 13.85 8.37 3.13
N CYS A 130 12.82 7.93 3.85
CA CYS A 130 12.90 7.56 5.26
C CYS A 130 13.82 6.35 5.48
N SER A 131 13.74 5.34 4.61
CA SER A 131 14.59 4.16 4.68
C SER A 131 16.06 4.50 4.46
N TRP A 132 16.39 5.39 3.52
CA TRP A 132 17.76 5.86 3.29
C TRP A 132 18.32 6.70 4.45
N ARG A 133 17.44 7.49 5.11
CA ARG A 133 17.83 8.25 6.31
C ARG A 133 17.96 7.38 7.56
N GLY A 134 17.52 6.12 7.50
CA GLY A 134 17.53 5.20 8.64
C GLY A 134 16.58 5.60 9.77
N ALA A 135 15.64 6.49 9.51
CA ALA A 135 14.69 6.98 10.51
C ALA A 135 13.36 7.42 9.88
N TYR A 136 12.27 7.29 10.63
CA TYR A 136 10.94 7.81 10.27
C TYR A 136 10.28 8.49 11.46
N GLU A 137 9.42 9.46 11.18
CA GLU A 137 8.60 10.12 12.20
C GLU A 137 7.29 9.34 12.40
N TRP A 138 6.95 9.09 13.67
CA TRP A 138 5.70 8.49 14.05
C TRP A 138 5.18 9.07 15.36
N LYS A 139 4.01 9.70 15.35
CA LYS A 139 3.39 10.33 16.52
C LYS A 139 4.38 11.26 17.24
N ASP A 140 4.96 12.19 16.51
CA ASP A 140 5.92 13.22 16.97
C ASP A 140 7.23 12.64 17.57
N ARG A 141 7.54 11.38 17.21
CA ARG A 141 8.79 10.73 17.64
C ARG A 141 9.59 10.27 16.44
N VAL A 142 10.88 10.50 16.49
CA VAL A 142 11.82 9.92 15.50
C VAL A 142 12.15 8.50 15.92
N VAL A 143 11.78 7.54 15.07
CA VAL A 143 12.04 6.13 15.29
C VAL A 143 13.11 5.68 14.31
N LYS A 144 14.17 5.04 14.82
CA LYS A 144 15.23 4.49 13.97
C LYS A 144 14.71 3.29 13.19
N TRP A 145 15.03 3.26 11.91
CA TRP A 145 14.73 2.12 11.05
C TRP A 145 15.61 0.94 11.47
N SER A 146 15.01 -0.17 11.89
CA SER A 146 15.73 -1.44 12.03
C SER A 146 15.31 -2.33 10.87
N ALA A 147 16.22 -2.57 9.92
CA ALA A 147 16.05 -3.66 8.97
C ALA A 147 16.07 -4.95 9.77
N THR A 148 14.96 -5.68 9.74
CA THR A 148 14.87 -7.05 10.29
C THR A 148 15.07 -8.05 9.19
#